data_758fc0ea56b4c8602dd3f550965c4ebe
#
_entry.id   758fc0ea56b4c8602dd3f550965c4ebe
#
_cell.length_a   1.000
_cell.length_b   1.000
_cell.length_c   1.000
_cell.angle_alpha   90.00
_cell.angle_beta   90.00
_cell.angle_gamma   90.00
#
_symmetry.space_group_name_H-M   'P 1'
#
loop_
_entity.id
_entity.type
_entity.pdbx_description
1 polymer ?
#
loop_
_entity_poly.entity_id
_entity_poly.type
_entity_poly.pdbx_seq_one_letter_code
_entity_poly.pdbx_strand_id
1 'polypeptide(L)'
;MPRCLVFLLLLLPLLVACDPMAIFSGESVQLPCPQVRVLAEGERYARFRDGVVDPNSLEIKASFLSLEVTCEYDDDDDPASRMVLDLDLVVGVERGPAALAKGDQVPYFVALIGPDRRVVERIRFDVAVAARVPGQLFTLSEPEEIRLVFPAGAAVAPWQYEVVVSFLLDRGQLEFQRRNQN
;
A
#
# COMPACT_ATOMS: atom_id res chain seq x y z
N MET A 1 44.89 -65.89 -32.59
CA MET A 1 44.58 -64.57 -33.19
C MET A 1 43.42 -64.00 -32.39
N PRO A 2 43.66 -63.05 -31.50
CA PRO A 2 42.65 -62.50 -30.61
C PRO A 2 42.27 -61.09 -31.08
N ARG A 3 41.05 -60.90 -31.55
CA ARG A 3 40.57 -59.63 -32.01
C ARG A 3 39.11 -59.27 -31.53
N CYS A 4 38.63 -59.91 -30.47
CA CYS A 4 37.25 -59.75 -30.01
C CYS A 4 37.12 -59.15 -28.55
N LEU A 5 38.17 -58.56 -27.97
CA LEU A 5 38.13 -58.19 -26.54
C LEU A 5 38.19 -56.67 -26.28
N VAL A 6 37.97 -55.82 -27.28
CA VAL A 6 38.07 -54.35 -27.14
C VAL A 6 36.75 -53.63 -27.23
N PHE A 7 35.63 -54.28 -27.52
CA PHE A 7 34.33 -53.62 -27.73
C PHE A 7 33.33 -53.72 -26.56
N LEU A 8 33.75 -54.26 -25.41
CA LEU A 8 32.84 -54.49 -24.28
C LEU A 8 33.01 -53.48 -23.14
N LEU A 9 33.71 -52.36 -23.36
CA LEU A 9 34.05 -51.39 -22.28
C LEU A 9 33.45 -49.99 -22.51
N LEU A 10 32.49 -49.83 -23.41
CA LEU A 10 31.89 -48.52 -23.77
C LEU A 10 30.40 -48.40 -23.56
N LEU A 11 29.80 -49.32 -22.79
CA LEU A 11 28.40 -49.20 -22.37
C LEU A 11 28.31 -48.99 -20.85
N LEU A 12 28.91 -47.90 -20.35
CA LEU A 12 28.54 -47.34 -19.05
C LEU A 12 27.25 -46.56 -19.28
N PRO A 13 26.09 -46.98 -18.75
CA PRO A 13 24.90 -46.18 -18.81
C PRO A 13 25.17 -44.91 -17.98
N LEU A 14 24.97 -43.75 -18.58
CA LEU A 14 24.76 -42.49 -17.88
C LEU A 14 23.54 -42.67 -16.97
N LEU A 15 23.77 -43.10 -15.76
CA LEU A 15 22.82 -42.91 -14.67
C LEU A 15 22.73 -41.41 -14.45
N VAL A 16 21.86 -40.75 -15.19
CA VAL A 16 21.33 -39.44 -14.83
C VAL A 16 20.68 -39.65 -13.48
N ALA A 17 21.39 -39.28 -12.43
CA ALA A 17 20.83 -39.16 -11.09
C ALA A 17 19.77 -38.05 -11.15
N CYS A 18 18.53 -38.44 -11.45
CA CYS A 18 17.37 -37.64 -11.07
C CYS A 18 17.41 -37.53 -9.55
N ASP A 19 17.69 -36.39 -9.05
CA ASP A 19 17.64 -36.09 -7.61
C ASP A 19 16.17 -36.17 -7.18
N PRO A 20 15.73 -37.28 -6.53
CA PRO A 20 14.32 -37.42 -6.13
C PRO A 20 13.93 -36.45 -5.00
N MET A 21 14.89 -35.72 -4.44
CA MET A 21 14.65 -34.73 -3.40
C MET A 21 14.18 -33.35 -3.95
N ALA A 22 14.35 -33.08 -5.25
CA ALA A 22 13.88 -31.83 -5.83
C ALA A 22 12.34 -31.73 -5.97
N ILE A 23 11.62 -32.86 -5.73
CA ILE A 23 10.15 -32.90 -5.85
C ILE A 23 9.46 -32.44 -4.55
N PHE A 24 10.21 -32.29 -3.46
CA PHE A 24 9.70 -31.89 -2.15
C PHE A 24 10.19 -30.51 -1.68
N SER A 25 10.80 -29.71 -2.55
CA SER A 25 10.87 -28.28 -2.28
C SER A 25 9.44 -27.75 -2.42
N GLY A 26 8.71 -27.75 -1.33
CA GLY A 26 7.40 -27.15 -1.25
C GLY A 26 7.53 -25.71 -1.72
N GLU A 27 7.07 -25.46 -2.93
CA GLU A 27 6.90 -24.14 -3.47
C GLU A 27 5.95 -23.46 -2.50
N SER A 28 6.48 -22.55 -1.68
CA SER A 28 5.67 -21.79 -0.76
C SER A 28 4.65 -21.04 -1.61
N VAL A 29 3.39 -21.46 -1.54
CA VAL A 29 2.29 -20.78 -2.21
C VAL A 29 2.23 -19.38 -1.63
N GLN A 30 2.78 -18.41 -2.36
CA GLN A 30 2.70 -17.03 -1.95
C GLN A 30 1.25 -16.55 -2.09
N LEU A 31 0.58 -16.42 -0.99
CA LEU A 31 -0.80 -15.93 -0.95
C LEU A 31 -0.85 -14.46 -1.38
N PRO A 32 -1.88 -14.05 -2.15
CA PRO A 32 -1.96 -12.69 -2.64
C PRO A 32 -2.29 -11.69 -1.50
N CYS A 33 -1.75 -10.48 -1.60
CA CYS A 33 -2.13 -9.37 -0.74
C CYS A 33 -3.51 -8.81 -1.13
N PRO A 34 -4.22 -8.16 -0.21
CA PRO A 34 -5.35 -7.31 -0.52
C PRO A 34 -4.98 -6.22 -1.51
N GLN A 35 -5.93 -5.83 -2.33
CA GLN A 35 -5.74 -4.70 -3.22
C GLN A 35 -5.75 -3.39 -2.43
N VAL A 36 -4.71 -2.58 -2.57
CA VAL A 36 -4.62 -1.26 -1.93
C VAL A 36 -4.63 -0.18 -2.99
N ARG A 37 -5.42 0.87 -2.81
CA ARG A 37 -5.46 2.00 -3.73
C ARG A 37 -5.76 3.33 -3.03
N VAL A 38 -5.34 4.41 -3.66
CA VAL A 38 -5.75 5.76 -3.31
C VAL A 38 -7.02 6.12 -4.09
N LEU A 39 -7.99 6.73 -3.42
CA LEU A 39 -9.19 7.26 -4.09
C LEU A 39 -8.82 8.46 -4.97
N ALA A 40 -9.25 8.44 -6.23
CA ALA A 40 -8.95 9.51 -7.18
C ALA A 40 -9.40 10.90 -6.69
N GLU A 41 -10.61 11.00 -6.14
CA GLU A 41 -11.11 12.27 -5.59
C GLU A 41 -10.37 12.73 -4.33
N GLY A 42 -9.73 11.80 -3.62
CA GLY A 42 -9.03 12.07 -2.36
C GLY A 42 -7.52 11.88 -2.44
N GLU A 43 -6.92 11.82 -3.63
CA GLU A 43 -5.45 11.74 -3.80
C GLU A 43 -4.74 13.04 -3.49
N ARG A 44 -5.48 14.15 -3.52
CA ARG A 44 -4.97 15.49 -3.27
C ARG A 44 -5.83 16.21 -2.24
N TYR A 45 -5.19 17.07 -1.48
CA TYR A 45 -5.80 17.93 -0.47
C TYR A 45 -5.45 19.38 -0.76
N ALA A 46 -6.42 20.27 -0.62
CA ALA A 46 -6.18 21.71 -0.64
C ALA A 46 -7.10 22.40 0.37
N ARG A 47 -6.54 23.28 1.19
CA ARG A 47 -7.31 24.12 2.09
C ARG A 47 -7.03 25.56 1.83
N PHE A 48 -8.10 26.34 1.74
CA PHE A 48 -8.09 27.77 1.51
C PHE A 48 -8.66 28.49 2.72
N ARG A 49 -8.13 29.67 3.04
CA ARG A 49 -8.62 30.52 4.10
C ARG A 49 -10.07 30.93 3.79
N ASP A 50 -10.94 30.81 4.78
CA ASP A 50 -12.36 31.14 4.68
C ASP A 50 -13.12 30.44 3.53
N GLY A 51 -12.58 29.34 3.01
CA GLY A 51 -13.17 28.58 1.90
C GLY A 51 -13.10 29.29 0.54
N VAL A 52 -12.42 30.41 0.44
CA VAL A 52 -12.29 31.18 -0.81
C VAL A 52 -11.19 30.58 -1.68
N VAL A 53 -11.55 30.04 -2.84
CA VAL A 53 -10.61 29.42 -3.78
C VAL A 53 -9.87 30.53 -4.57
N ASP A 54 -8.76 30.96 -4.03
CA ASP A 54 -7.85 31.96 -4.60
C ASP A 54 -6.40 31.59 -4.26
N PRO A 55 -5.42 31.77 -5.17
CA PRO A 55 -4.02 31.43 -4.93
C PRO A 55 -3.45 32.11 -3.68
N ASN A 56 -3.86 33.36 -3.37
CA ASN A 56 -3.38 34.08 -2.20
C ASN A 56 -4.04 33.60 -0.89
N SER A 57 -5.20 32.96 -0.98
CA SER A 57 -5.90 32.37 0.17
C SER A 57 -5.48 30.94 0.47
N LEU A 58 -4.64 30.31 -0.38
CA LEU A 58 -4.16 28.97 -0.16
C LEU A 58 -3.38 28.87 1.16
N GLU A 59 -3.77 27.97 2.03
CA GLU A 59 -3.08 27.67 3.28
C GLU A 59 -2.15 26.46 3.11
N ILE A 60 -2.64 25.38 2.51
CA ILE A 60 -1.90 24.13 2.39
C ILE A 60 -2.40 23.29 1.21
N LYS A 61 -1.47 22.66 0.50
CA LYS A 61 -1.73 21.56 -0.41
C LYS A 61 -1.01 20.31 0.07
N ALA A 62 -1.59 19.14 -0.17
CA ALA A 62 -0.93 17.86 0.02
C ALA A 62 -1.32 16.88 -1.07
N SER A 63 -0.45 15.90 -1.31
CA SER A 63 -0.69 14.79 -2.23
C SER A 63 0.04 13.54 -1.75
N PHE A 64 -0.53 12.38 -1.99
CA PHE A 64 0.20 11.12 -1.80
C PHE A 64 1.22 10.98 -2.93
N LEU A 65 2.50 10.78 -2.57
CA LEU A 65 3.61 10.65 -3.50
C LEU A 65 3.98 9.18 -3.73
N SER A 66 3.96 8.38 -2.68
CA SER A 66 4.10 6.93 -2.75
C SER A 66 3.24 6.24 -1.70
N LEU A 67 2.89 5.00 -2.01
CA LEU A 67 2.21 4.08 -1.13
C LEU A 67 2.87 2.72 -1.35
N GLU A 68 3.64 2.26 -0.37
CA GLU A 68 4.22 0.93 -0.38
C GLU A 68 3.41 0.02 0.53
N VAL A 69 3.29 -1.23 0.12
CA VAL A 69 2.44 -2.23 0.80
C VAL A 69 3.23 -3.48 1.02
N THR A 70 3.32 -3.92 2.26
CA THR A 70 3.85 -5.23 2.62
C THR A 70 2.76 -6.03 3.32
N CYS A 71 2.62 -7.29 2.97
CA CYS A 71 1.70 -8.17 3.70
C CYS A 71 2.40 -9.45 4.12
N GLU A 72 2.12 -9.86 5.35
CA GLU A 72 2.63 -11.08 5.96
C GLU A 72 1.46 -11.93 6.45
N TYR A 73 1.54 -13.20 6.16
CA TYR A 73 0.60 -14.18 6.69
C TYR A 73 1.20 -14.81 7.93
N ASP A 74 0.43 -14.79 9.03
CA ASP A 74 0.82 -15.37 10.29
C ASP A 74 0.53 -16.85 10.20
N ASP A 75 1.63 -17.60 9.99
CA ASP A 75 1.74 -19.04 10.04
C ASP A 75 1.07 -19.92 8.95
N ASP A 76 1.70 -20.79 8.70
CA ASP A 76 2.24 -21.86 7.85
C ASP A 76 1.21 -22.93 7.48
N ASP A 77 0.17 -23.19 8.25
CA ASP A 77 -0.74 -24.29 8.03
C ASP A 77 -2.19 -23.91 7.73
N ASP A 78 -2.57 -22.63 7.96
CA ASP A 78 -3.91 -22.14 7.63
C ASP A 78 -3.85 -20.73 6.97
N PRO A 79 -3.89 -20.67 5.61
CA PRO A 79 -3.86 -19.42 4.87
C PRO A 79 -5.04 -18.48 5.16
N ALA A 80 -6.07 -18.95 5.85
CA ALA A 80 -7.19 -18.12 6.30
C ALA A 80 -6.97 -17.56 7.71
N SER A 81 -5.85 -17.90 8.37
CA SER A 81 -5.75 -17.66 9.80
C SER A 81 -5.54 -16.20 10.14
N ARG A 82 -4.52 -15.55 9.68
CA ARG A 82 -4.24 -14.16 10.01
C ARG A 82 -3.31 -13.54 8.98
N MET A 83 -3.62 -12.33 8.58
CA MET A 83 -2.75 -11.54 7.74
C MET A 83 -2.51 -10.19 8.39
N VAL A 84 -1.27 -9.74 8.32
CA VAL A 84 -0.87 -8.37 8.67
C VAL A 84 -0.53 -7.64 7.39
N LEU A 85 -1.06 -6.45 7.22
CA LEU A 85 -0.78 -5.57 6.09
C LEU A 85 -0.22 -4.28 6.63
N ASP A 86 1.00 -3.97 6.23
CA ASP A 86 1.71 -2.75 6.61
C ASP A 86 1.71 -1.79 5.40
N LEU A 87 1.43 -0.52 5.68
CA LEU A 87 1.33 0.55 4.69
C LEU A 87 2.35 1.64 5.02
N ASP A 88 3.24 1.91 4.07
CA ASP A 88 4.18 3.03 4.13
C ASP A 88 3.71 4.15 3.20
N LEU A 89 3.38 5.30 3.78
CA LEU A 89 2.86 6.45 3.07
C LEU A 89 3.88 7.59 3.03
N VAL A 90 4.11 8.14 1.84
CA VAL A 90 4.85 9.39 1.67
C VAL A 90 3.92 10.48 1.18
N VAL A 91 3.79 11.55 1.93
CA VAL A 91 2.95 12.70 1.63
C VAL A 91 3.81 13.90 1.25
N GLY A 92 3.59 14.47 0.07
CA GLY A 92 4.14 15.75 -0.32
C GLY A 92 3.25 16.88 0.20
N VAL A 93 3.85 17.88 0.85
CA VAL A 93 3.12 19.00 1.42
C VAL A 93 3.73 20.33 0.95
N GLU A 94 2.89 21.25 0.52
CA GLU A 94 3.23 22.62 0.18
C GLU A 94 2.39 23.58 1.03
N ARG A 95 3.05 24.55 1.66
CA ARG A 95 2.36 25.60 2.40
C ARG A 95 2.17 26.83 1.51
N GLY A 96 0.93 27.25 1.40
CA GLY A 96 0.56 28.41 0.61
C GLY A 96 0.86 29.75 1.33
N PRO A 97 0.65 30.89 0.64
CA PRO A 97 0.90 32.22 1.18
C PRO A 97 0.02 32.57 2.39
N ALA A 98 -1.16 31.96 2.49
CA ALA A 98 -2.08 32.15 3.60
C ALA A 98 -1.85 31.21 4.79
N ALA A 99 -0.80 30.37 4.73
CA ALA A 99 -0.51 29.40 5.79
C ALA A 99 -0.30 30.08 7.16
N LEU A 100 -0.83 29.44 8.20
CA LEU A 100 -0.64 29.91 9.58
C LEU A 100 0.83 29.81 9.97
N ALA A 101 1.32 30.74 10.80
CA ALA A 101 2.70 30.70 11.29
C ALA A 101 3.03 29.49 12.17
N LYS A 102 2.02 28.88 12.77
CA LYS A 102 2.12 27.64 13.56
C LYS A 102 2.02 26.39 12.68
N GLY A 103 2.36 25.24 13.23
CA GLY A 103 2.14 23.94 12.58
C GLY A 103 0.66 23.69 12.25
N ASP A 104 0.43 22.74 11.38
CA ASP A 104 -0.88 22.39 10.84
C ASP A 104 -1.05 20.87 10.81
N GLN A 105 -2.24 20.40 10.41
CA GLN A 105 -2.54 18.98 10.22
C GLN A 105 -3.31 18.78 8.92
N VAL A 106 -3.00 17.68 8.24
CA VAL A 106 -3.70 17.23 7.04
C VAL A 106 -4.34 15.89 7.35
N PRO A 107 -5.69 15.83 7.42
CA PRO A 107 -6.39 14.61 7.77
C PRO A 107 -6.49 13.66 6.58
N TYR A 108 -6.27 12.37 6.82
CA TYR A 108 -6.54 11.31 5.88
C TYR A 108 -7.18 10.09 6.59
N PHE A 109 -7.63 9.12 5.83
CA PHE A 109 -8.14 7.88 6.37
C PHE A 109 -7.68 6.68 5.57
N VAL A 110 -7.63 5.54 6.26
CA VAL A 110 -7.50 4.21 5.67
C VAL A 110 -8.79 3.46 5.96
N ALA A 111 -9.39 2.88 4.94
CA ALA A 111 -10.63 2.13 5.08
C ALA A 111 -10.48 0.72 4.51
N LEU A 112 -11.00 -0.24 5.25
CA LEU A 112 -11.15 -1.63 4.83
C LEU A 112 -12.53 -1.82 4.21
N ILE A 113 -12.56 -2.27 2.96
CA ILE A 113 -13.78 -2.53 2.20
C ILE A 113 -13.94 -4.04 2.06
N GLY A 114 -15.09 -4.55 2.46
CA GLY A 114 -15.42 -5.96 2.30
C GLY A 114 -15.79 -6.32 0.85
N PRO A 115 -15.87 -7.63 0.54
CA PRO A 115 -16.23 -8.11 -0.80
C PRO A 115 -17.66 -7.73 -1.21
N ASP A 116 -18.54 -7.40 -0.25
CA ASP A 116 -19.87 -6.84 -0.47
C ASP A 116 -19.86 -5.32 -0.76
N ARG A 117 -18.65 -4.72 -0.91
CA ARG A 117 -18.40 -3.29 -1.11
C ARG A 117 -18.84 -2.38 0.03
N ARG A 118 -18.96 -2.93 1.22
CA ARG A 118 -19.24 -2.14 2.42
C ARG A 118 -17.96 -1.82 3.15
N VAL A 119 -17.94 -0.64 3.76
CA VAL A 119 -16.86 -0.26 4.68
C VAL A 119 -16.98 -1.12 5.94
N VAL A 120 -15.98 -1.94 6.19
CA VAL A 120 -15.86 -2.77 7.38
C VAL A 120 -15.27 -1.97 8.53
N GLU A 121 -14.23 -1.21 8.23
CA GLU A 121 -13.53 -0.36 9.19
C GLU A 121 -12.98 0.88 8.49
N ARG A 122 -12.87 1.98 9.22
CA ARG A 122 -12.23 3.20 8.76
C ARG A 122 -11.50 3.86 9.92
N ILE A 123 -10.19 4.02 9.75
CA ILE A 123 -9.31 4.65 10.73
C ILE A 123 -8.89 6.02 10.17
N ARG A 124 -8.96 7.06 11.01
CA ARG A 124 -8.51 8.41 10.67
C ARG A 124 -7.11 8.63 11.22
N PHE A 125 -6.31 9.31 10.43
CA PHE A 125 -4.97 9.78 10.76
C PHE A 125 -4.86 11.28 10.47
N ASP A 126 -3.88 11.94 11.06
CA ASP A 126 -3.59 13.35 10.84
C ASP A 126 -2.08 13.55 10.63
N VAL A 127 -1.67 13.87 9.39
CA VAL A 127 -0.27 14.21 9.09
C VAL A 127 0.09 15.52 9.75
N ALA A 128 1.06 15.49 10.65
CA ALA A 128 1.55 16.69 11.33
C ALA A 128 2.47 17.52 10.42
N VAL A 129 2.08 18.75 10.11
CA VAL A 129 2.82 19.64 9.22
C VAL A 129 3.50 20.73 10.03
N ALA A 130 4.83 20.68 10.11
CA ALA A 130 5.62 21.69 10.82
C ALA A 130 5.49 23.09 10.18
N ALA A 131 5.67 24.14 10.99
CA ALA A 131 5.76 25.50 10.49
C ALA A 131 7.01 25.64 9.60
N ARG A 132 6.81 25.97 8.32
CA ARG A 132 7.87 26.17 7.32
C ARG A 132 7.55 27.38 6.45
N VAL A 133 8.54 27.82 5.67
CA VAL A 133 8.39 28.94 4.74
C VAL A 133 7.33 28.58 3.68
N PRO A 134 6.36 29.48 3.40
CA PRO A 134 5.39 29.28 2.32
C PRO A 134 6.04 29.06 0.94
N GLY A 135 5.40 28.28 0.07
CA GLY A 135 5.89 27.98 -1.28
C GLY A 135 6.95 26.88 -1.35
N GLN A 136 7.40 26.35 -0.23
CA GLN A 136 8.35 25.24 -0.22
C GLN A 136 7.62 23.89 -0.14
N LEU A 137 7.84 23.06 -1.14
CA LEU A 137 7.41 21.65 -1.11
C LEU A 137 8.36 20.85 -0.21
N PHE A 138 7.81 20.02 0.64
CA PHE A 138 8.54 19.07 1.46
C PHE A 138 7.78 17.75 1.57
N THR A 139 8.49 16.68 1.82
CA THR A 139 7.93 15.33 1.98
C THR A 139 7.87 14.96 3.46
N LEU A 140 6.82 14.26 3.82
CA LEU A 140 6.65 13.64 5.12
C LEU A 140 6.40 12.15 4.88
N SER A 141 7.21 11.31 5.51
CA SER A 141 6.86 9.91 5.70
C SER A 141 6.00 9.82 6.95
N GLU A 142 4.94 9.06 6.91
CA GLU A 142 4.16 8.78 8.11
C GLU A 142 5.04 7.98 9.08
N PRO A 143 5.27 8.50 10.29
CA PRO A 143 6.14 7.85 11.26
C PRO A 143 5.45 6.65 11.93
N GLU A 144 4.14 6.56 11.80
CA GLU A 144 3.36 5.47 12.37
C GLU A 144 3.11 4.42 11.30
N GLU A 145 3.58 3.21 11.56
CA GLU A 145 3.29 2.03 10.76
C GLU A 145 1.78 1.79 10.78
N ILE A 146 1.14 1.93 9.62
CA ILE A 146 -0.29 1.65 9.49
C ILE A 146 -0.43 0.14 9.33
N ARG A 147 -0.72 -0.52 10.43
CA ARG A 147 -0.86 -1.96 10.50
C ARG A 147 -2.33 -2.37 10.54
N LEU A 148 -2.77 -3.10 9.54
CA LEU A 148 -4.10 -3.71 9.49
C LEU A 148 -3.97 -5.21 9.77
N VAL A 149 -4.75 -5.69 10.74
CA VAL A 149 -4.75 -7.11 11.10
C VAL A 149 -6.09 -7.72 10.71
N PHE A 150 -6.04 -8.71 9.83
CA PHE A 150 -7.23 -9.44 9.39
C PHE A 150 -7.46 -10.63 10.32
N PRO A 151 -8.70 -10.84 10.79
CA PRO A 151 -8.99 -11.88 11.75
C PRO A 151 -8.81 -13.28 11.15
N ALA A 152 -8.25 -14.18 11.94
CA ALA A 152 -8.17 -15.59 11.61
C ALA A 152 -9.57 -16.22 11.47
N GLY A 153 -9.73 -17.16 10.54
CA GLY A 153 -10.96 -17.91 10.36
C GLY A 153 -12.14 -17.08 9.86
N ALA A 154 -11.88 -15.89 9.29
CA ALA A 154 -12.92 -15.13 8.60
C ALA A 154 -13.48 -15.98 7.45
N ALA A 155 -14.79 -15.97 7.26
CA ALA A 155 -15.45 -16.66 6.14
C ALA A 155 -15.00 -16.12 4.77
N VAL A 156 -14.24 -15.04 4.76
CA VAL A 156 -13.72 -14.31 3.61
C VAL A 156 -12.21 -14.21 3.73
N ALA A 157 -11.50 -14.67 2.70
CA ALA A 157 -10.05 -14.61 2.68
C ALA A 157 -9.54 -13.15 2.64
N PRO A 158 -8.42 -12.82 3.30
CA PRO A 158 -7.89 -11.46 3.37
C PRO A 158 -7.74 -10.75 2.01
N TRP A 159 -7.29 -11.44 0.97
CA TRP A 159 -7.14 -10.89 -0.39
C TRP A 159 -8.44 -10.53 -1.10
N GLN A 160 -9.61 -10.88 -0.55
CA GLN A 160 -10.92 -10.47 -1.06
C GLN A 160 -11.38 -9.10 -0.54
N TYR A 161 -10.64 -8.56 0.42
CA TYR A 161 -10.84 -7.19 0.90
C TYR A 161 -10.09 -6.20 0.00
N GLU A 162 -10.53 -4.97 0.03
CA GLU A 162 -9.85 -3.84 -0.59
C GLU A 162 -9.51 -2.81 0.51
N VAL A 163 -8.30 -2.28 0.45
CA VAL A 163 -7.87 -1.19 1.33
C VAL A 163 -7.85 0.10 0.52
N VAL A 164 -8.48 1.12 1.06
CA VAL A 164 -8.62 2.41 0.41
C VAL A 164 -7.99 3.49 1.27
N VAL A 165 -7.10 4.29 0.68
CA VAL A 165 -6.46 5.46 1.30
C VAL A 165 -7.00 6.73 0.66
N SER A 166 -7.28 7.75 1.45
CA SER A 166 -7.79 9.02 0.92
C SER A 166 -7.58 10.16 1.92
N PHE A 167 -7.28 11.35 1.44
CA PHE A 167 -7.45 12.53 2.29
C PHE A 167 -8.91 12.70 2.71
N LEU A 168 -9.11 13.17 3.93
CA LEU A 168 -10.44 13.48 4.45
C LEU A 168 -10.83 14.89 3.98
N LEU A 169 -11.65 14.94 2.93
CA LEU A 169 -12.09 16.18 2.31
C LEU A 169 -13.45 16.62 2.85
N ASP A 170 -13.62 17.90 3.08
CA ASP A 170 -14.94 18.48 3.24
C ASP A 170 -15.65 18.62 1.86
N ARG A 171 -16.93 19.04 1.88
CA ARG A 171 -17.71 19.18 0.65
C ARG A 171 -17.08 20.17 -0.33
N GLY A 172 -16.60 21.30 0.14
CA GLY A 172 -16.01 22.35 -0.71
C GLY A 172 -14.70 21.87 -1.35
N GLN A 173 -13.87 21.19 -0.58
CA GLN A 173 -12.63 20.57 -1.04
C GLN A 173 -12.90 19.48 -2.09
N LEU A 174 -13.88 18.63 -1.86
CA LEU A 174 -14.28 17.59 -2.81
C LEU A 174 -14.78 18.18 -4.14
N GLU A 175 -15.62 19.20 -4.08
CA GLU A 175 -16.10 19.92 -5.27
C GLU A 175 -14.96 20.62 -6.02
N PHE A 176 -14.00 21.20 -5.29
CA PHE A 176 -12.79 21.78 -5.87
C PHE A 176 -11.97 20.73 -6.62
N GLN A 177 -11.70 19.59 -6.00
CA GLN A 177 -10.94 18.49 -6.64
C GLN A 177 -11.63 17.99 -7.91
N ARG A 178 -12.93 17.74 -7.87
CA ARG A 178 -13.70 17.28 -9.04
C ARG A 178 -13.66 18.25 -10.21
N ARG A 179 -13.64 19.56 -9.96
CA ARG A 179 -13.50 20.58 -11.02
C ARG A 179 -12.10 20.63 -11.63
N ASN A 180 -11.07 20.23 -10.90
CA ASN A 180 -9.67 20.31 -11.34
C ASN A 180 -9.09 18.98 -11.82
N GLN A 181 -9.88 17.92 -11.87
CA GLN A 181 -9.50 16.62 -12.44
C GLN A 181 -9.84 16.51 -13.94
N ASN A 182 -10.59 17.44 -14.50
CA ASN A 182 -10.89 17.57 -15.91
C ASN A 182 -9.93 18.59 -16.54
#